data_cdfad6a3b0d381d1e96b75c3aaa2fb32
#
_entry.id   cdfad6a3b0d381d1e96b75c3aaa2fb32
#
_cell.length_a   1.000
_cell.length_b   1.000
_cell.length_c   1.000
_cell.angle_alpha   90.00
_cell.angle_beta   90.00
_cell.angle_gamma   90.00
#
_symmetry.space_group_name_H-M   'P 1'
#
loop_
_entity.id
_entity.type
_entity.pdbx_description
1 polymer ?
#
loop_
_entity_poly.entity_id
_entity_poly.type
_entity_poly.pdbx_seq_one_letter_code
_entity_poly.pdbx_strand_id
1 'polypeptide(L)'
;MKTRDKYSYLMKINKTFINSMGLMSGTSLDGLDIALISTDSLNKFILRQFNTYKYSKSLKQSIRDFIDNRKNINHLDGLITEFNAKCIKSFMVEFNIKQSDIDIIGMHGHTIFHSPKENWTWQLSNGKALSNLVNIPVISNLRYRDVCLGGEGAPLVGIWHKTLLMGSKDPIFPCVFLNIGGVSNITYIENEYEIPYSFDIGVGNGPIDMVMEKYFDISFDTGGKISLKGVVNKNSIYNILTNEWFKKLPPKSIDKSSLNILIQSCIKHLSPEDKAA
;
A
#
# COMPACT_ATOMS: atom_id res chain seq x y z
N MET A 1 -10.22 -6.17 34.53
CA MET A 1 -11.24 -6.93 33.77
C MET A 1 -10.60 -7.51 32.51
N LYS A 2 -10.65 -8.79 32.35
CA LYS A 2 -9.83 -9.73 31.62
C LYS A 2 -9.51 -9.40 30.16
N THR A 3 -8.23 -9.11 29.87
CA THR A 3 -7.61 -8.96 28.54
C THR A 3 -7.43 -10.29 27.79
N ARG A 4 -7.94 -11.40 28.31
CA ARG A 4 -7.72 -12.75 27.76
C ARG A 4 -8.68 -13.15 26.62
N ASP A 5 -9.81 -12.50 26.44
CA ASP A 5 -10.86 -12.98 25.51
C ASP A 5 -10.76 -12.46 24.07
N LYS A 6 -9.94 -11.44 23.81
CA LYS A 6 -9.80 -10.88 22.44
C LYS A 6 -8.94 -11.71 21.50
N TYR A 7 -8.05 -12.53 22.03
CA TYR A 7 -7.16 -13.41 21.23
C TYR A 7 -7.67 -14.84 21.09
N SER A 8 -8.74 -15.19 21.81
CA SER A 8 -9.31 -16.55 21.80
C SER A 8 -9.92 -16.94 20.46
N TYR A 9 -10.28 -15.97 19.61
CA TYR A 9 -10.87 -16.25 18.31
C TYR A 9 -9.84 -16.81 17.31
N LEU A 10 -8.63 -16.31 17.33
CA LEU A 10 -7.55 -16.81 16.46
C LEU A 10 -7.02 -18.18 16.89
N MET A 11 -7.08 -18.50 18.21
CA MET A 11 -6.72 -19.81 18.74
C MET A 11 -7.76 -20.92 18.45
N LYS A 12 -8.95 -20.58 17.94
CA LYS A 12 -9.97 -21.58 17.55
C LYS A 12 -9.84 -22.05 16.10
N ILE A 13 -8.93 -21.47 15.30
CA ILE A 13 -8.67 -21.95 13.94
C ILE A 13 -7.70 -23.14 14.04
N ASN A 14 -8.27 -24.32 14.28
CA ASN A 14 -7.50 -25.58 14.35
C ASN A 14 -7.25 -26.12 12.92
N LYS A 15 -6.84 -25.24 12.00
CA LYS A 15 -6.54 -25.56 10.59
C LYS A 15 -5.04 -25.43 10.36
N THR A 16 -4.46 -26.39 9.64
CA THR A 16 -3.08 -26.32 9.16
C THR A 16 -2.89 -25.16 8.17
N PHE A 17 -3.93 -24.81 7.43
CA PHE A 17 -3.98 -23.68 6.50
C PHE A 17 -5.22 -22.84 6.77
N ILE A 18 -5.05 -21.53 6.75
CA ILE A 18 -6.14 -20.54 6.81
C ILE A 18 -6.30 -19.86 5.45
N ASN A 19 -7.53 -19.56 5.08
CA ASN A 19 -7.84 -18.76 3.91
C ASN A 19 -7.98 -17.30 4.32
N SER A 20 -7.03 -16.49 3.93
CA SER A 20 -6.97 -15.08 4.24
C SER A 20 -7.22 -14.24 3.00
N MET A 21 -8.15 -13.30 3.09
CA MET A 21 -8.41 -12.31 2.05
C MET A 21 -7.73 -10.99 2.42
N GLY A 22 -6.84 -10.49 1.56
CA GLY A 22 -6.19 -9.20 1.71
C GLY A 22 -6.91 -8.12 0.91
N LEU A 23 -7.12 -6.94 1.52
CA LEU A 23 -7.68 -5.75 0.87
C LEU A 23 -6.65 -4.64 0.88
N MET A 24 -6.28 -4.12 -0.29
CA MET A 24 -5.34 -3.01 -0.44
C MET A 24 -5.90 -1.91 -1.33
N SER A 25 -5.79 -0.67 -0.87
CA SER A 25 -6.07 0.52 -1.66
C SER A 25 -4.87 1.47 -1.57
N GLY A 26 -4.29 1.76 -2.71
CA GLY A 26 -3.14 2.64 -2.84
C GLY A 26 -3.54 4.12 -2.97
N THR A 27 -2.58 5.01 -2.71
CA THR A 27 -2.74 6.47 -2.86
C THR A 27 -2.85 6.94 -4.32
N SER A 28 -2.68 6.04 -5.29
CA SER A 28 -2.95 6.27 -6.72
C SER A 28 -4.44 6.42 -7.03
N LEU A 29 -5.32 6.00 -6.10
CA LEU A 29 -6.77 6.03 -6.26
C LEU A 29 -7.29 5.17 -7.43
N ASP A 30 -6.56 4.12 -7.81
CA ASP A 30 -6.99 3.26 -8.92
C ASP A 30 -8.19 2.41 -8.55
N GLY A 31 -8.18 1.85 -7.34
CA GLY A 31 -9.25 0.98 -6.85
C GLY A 31 -8.88 0.24 -5.57
N LEU A 32 -9.60 -0.86 -5.37
CA LEU A 32 -9.38 -1.84 -4.32
C LEU A 32 -8.83 -3.14 -4.92
N ASP A 33 -7.64 -3.53 -4.51
CA ASP A 33 -7.06 -4.83 -4.80
C ASP A 33 -7.55 -5.84 -3.77
N ILE A 34 -8.03 -6.98 -4.23
CA ILE A 34 -8.44 -8.12 -3.41
C ILE A 34 -7.63 -9.34 -3.81
N ALA A 35 -6.97 -9.97 -2.84
CA ALA A 35 -6.29 -11.24 -3.03
C ALA A 35 -6.75 -12.25 -1.98
N LEU A 36 -7.04 -13.48 -2.40
CA LEU A 36 -7.33 -14.61 -1.51
C LEU A 36 -6.17 -15.58 -1.55
N ILE A 37 -5.61 -15.88 -0.40
CA ILE A 37 -4.54 -16.86 -0.22
C ILE A 37 -4.96 -17.93 0.78
N SER A 38 -4.41 -19.15 0.60
CA SER A 38 -4.36 -20.15 1.67
C SER A 38 -2.93 -20.19 2.22
N THR A 39 -2.75 -20.08 3.54
CA THR A 39 -1.43 -20.02 4.16
C THR A 39 -1.38 -20.78 5.48
N ASP A 40 -0.21 -21.32 5.81
CA ASP A 40 0.09 -21.87 7.14
C ASP A 40 0.51 -20.80 8.15
N SER A 41 0.48 -19.52 7.74
CA SER A 41 0.91 -18.35 8.54
C SER A 41 2.40 -18.34 8.87
N LEU A 42 3.21 -19.17 8.24
CA LEU A 42 4.65 -19.26 8.41
C LEU A 42 5.38 -18.94 7.09
N ASN A 43 5.55 -19.93 6.24
CA ASN A 43 6.30 -19.80 4.99
C ASN A 43 5.63 -20.43 3.78
N LYS A 44 4.46 -21.04 3.93
CA LYS A 44 3.71 -21.62 2.82
C LYS A 44 2.47 -20.83 2.52
N PHE A 45 2.26 -20.56 1.26
CA PHE A 45 1.04 -19.94 0.79
C PHE A 45 0.68 -20.42 -0.63
N ILE A 46 -0.59 -20.34 -0.93
CA ILE A 46 -1.14 -20.63 -2.26
C ILE A 46 -2.01 -19.43 -2.63
N LEU A 47 -1.66 -18.69 -3.67
CA LEU A 47 -2.55 -17.69 -4.24
C LEU A 47 -3.74 -18.39 -4.89
N ARG A 48 -4.93 -18.13 -4.37
CA ARG A 48 -6.18 -18.70 -4.88
C ARG A 48 -6.75 -17.87 -6.00
N GLN A 49 -7.00 -16.59 -5.72
CA GLN A 49 -7.60 -15.65 -6.65
C GLN A 49 -7.13 -14.22 -6.33
N PHE A 50 -7.15 -13.34 -7.33
CA PHE A 50 -7.01 -11.91 -7.12
C PHE A 50 -7.80 -11.13 -8.17
N ASN A 51 -8.24 -9.94 -7.83
CA ASN A 51 -8.84 -9.00 -8.76
C ASN A 51 -8.73 -7.55 -8.24
N THR A 52 -8.79 -6.57 -9.15
CA THR A 52 -8.81 -5.15 -8.85
C THR A 52 -10.16 -4.55 -9.21
N TYR A 53 -10.80 -3.88 -8.26
CA TYR A 53 -12.08 -3.20 -8.42
C TYR A 53 -11.87 -1.70 -8.46
N LYS A 54 -12.06 -1.09 -9.64
CA LYS A 54 -11.80 0.34 -9.88
C LYS A 54 -12.75 1.21 -9.08
N TYR A 55 -12.22 2.29 -8.50
CA TYR A 55 -13.04 3.35 -7.92
C TYR A 55 -13.82 4.08 -9.00
N SER A 56 -15.08 4.44 -8.69
CA SER A 56 -15.85 5.34 -9.54
C SER A 56 -15.23 6.74 -9.55
N LYS A 57 -15.50 7.51 -10.61
CA LYS A 57 -15.07 8.92 -10.68
C LYS A 57 -15.54 9.72 -9.47
N SER A 58 -16.80 9.50 -9.04
CA SER A 58 -17.38 10.18 -7.88
C SER A 58 -16.67 9.83 -6.57
N LEU A 59 -16.32 8.55 -6.34
CA LEU A 59 -15.60 8.15 -5.13
C LEU A 59 -14.18 8.71 -5.12
N LYS A 60 -13.47 8.68 -6.26
CA LYS A 60 -12.15 9.32 -6.39
C LYS A 60 -12.22 10.82 -6.05
N GLN A 61 -13.23 11.52 -6.57
CA GLN A 61 -13.41 12.93 -6.28
C GLN A 61 -13.68 13.19 -4.79
N SER A 62 -14.55 12.40 -4.16
CA SER A 62 -14.82 12.52 -2.73
C SER A 62 -13.59 12.32 -1.86
N ILE A 63 -12.69 11.39 -2.25
CA ILE A 63 -11.43 11.16 -1.54
C ILE A 63 -10.49 12.36 -1.72
N ARG A 64 -10.34 12.89 -2.95
CA ARG A 64 -9.53 14.08 -3.25
C ARG A 64 -10.04 15.29 -2.47
N ASP A 65 -11.35 15.58 -2.52
CA ASP A 65 -11.98 16.69 -1.81
C ASP A 65 -11.75 16.61 -0.30
N PHE A 66 -11.75 15.40 0.25
CA PHE A 66 -11.43 15.23 1.65
C PHE A 66 -9.95 15.49 1.95
N ILE A 67 -9.03 14.98 1.13
CA ILE A 67 -7.59 15.22 1.31
C ILE A 67 -7.30 16.71 1.29
N ASP A 68 -7.93 17.47 0.37
CA ASP A 68 -7.70 18.90 0.19
C ASP A 68 -8.39 19.75 1.27
N ASN A 69 -9.63 19.43 1.62
CA ASN A 69 -10.49 20.30 2.43
C ASN A 69 -10.81 19.76 3.84
N ARG A 70 -10.48 18.49 4.14
CA ARG A 70 -10.76 17.83 5.45
C ARG A 70 -12.24 17.83 5.86
N LYS A 71 -13.19 17.88 4.90
CA LYS A 71 -14.62 17.90 5.16
C LYS A 71 -15.28 16.53 4.94
N ASN A 72 -16.39 16.30 5.66
CA ASN A 72 -17.27 15.11 5.47
C ASN A 72 -16.61 13.74 5.71
N ILE A 73 -15.70 13.64 6.67
CA ILE A 73 -14.95 12.43 6.98
C ILE A 73 -15.82 11.20 7.26
N ASN A 74 -16.86 11.35 8.08
CA ASN A 74 -17.71 10.21 8.48
C ASN A 74 -18.46 9.64 7.28
N HIS A 75 -18.88 10.52 6.36
CA HIS A 75 -19.54 10.09 5.13
C HIS A 75 -18.58 9.33 4.22
N LEU A 76 -17.35 9.82 4.06
CA LEU A 76 -16.34 9.19 3.22
C LEU A 76 -15.90 7.82 3.76
N ASP A 77 -15.68 7.71 5.08
CA ASP A 77 -15.35 6.42 5.72
C ASP A 77 -16.45 5.37 5.48
N GLY A 78 -17.71 5.78 5.59
CA GLY A 78 -18.86 4.94 5.25
C GLY A 78 -18.88 4.50 3.79
N LEU A 79 -18.68 5.44 2.86
CA LEU A 79 -18.64 5.14 1.41
C LEU A 79 -17.54 4.14 1.05
N ILE A 80 -16.32 4.31 1.60
CA ILE A 80 -15.22 3.38 1.36
C ILE A 80 -15.52 2.01 1.97
N THR A 81 -16.10 1.98 3.18
CA THR A 81 -16.46 0.72 3.83
C THR A 81 -17.51 -0.05 3.04
N GLU A 82 -18.55 0.63 2.55
CA GLU A 82 -19.58 0.04 1.70
C GLU A 82 -19.03 -0.43 0.35
N PHE A 83 -18.15 0.37 -0.27
CA PHE A 83 -17.47 -0.02 -1.50
C PHE A 83 -16.66 -1.30 -1.30
N ASN A 84 -15.88 -1.38 -0.23
CA ASN A 84 -15.10 -2.57 0.12
C ASN A 84 -16.02 -3.79 0.29
N ALA A 85 -17.14 -3.63 1.01
CA ALA A 85 -18.11 -4.72 1.19
C ALA A 85 -18.73 -5.20 -0.14
N LYS A 86 -19.08 -4.26 -1.04
CA LYS A 86 -19.59 -4.59 -2.38
C LYS A 86 -18.55 -5.35 -3.20
N CYS A 87 -17.28 -4.90 -3.19
CA CYS A 87 -16.20 -5.56 -3.92
C CYS A 87 -15.94 -6.98 -3.39
N ILE A 88 -15.94 -7.19 -2.07
CA ILE A 88 -15.80 -8.54 -1.47
C ILE A 88 -16.93 -9.46 -1.94
N LYS A 89 -18.18 -8.99 -1.90
CA LYS A 89 -19.33 -9.77 -2.37
C LYS A 89 -19.23 -10.09 -3.85
N SER A 90 -18.82 -9.12 -4.68
CA SER A 90 -18.60 -9.33 -6.11
C SER A 90 -17.49 -10.35 -6.36
N PHE A 91 -16.38 -10.26 -5.64
CA PHE A 91 -15.26 -11.20 -5.71
C PHE A 91 -15.71 -12.63 -5.36
N MET A 92 -16.48 -12.80 -4.29
CA MET A 92 -17.02 -14.11 -3.91
C MET A 92 -17.93 -14.70 -4.98
N VAL A 93 -18.78 -13.88 -5.60
CA VAL A 93 -19.65 -14.34 -6.70
C VAL A 93 -18.84 -14.66 -7.95
N GLU A 94 -17.93 -13.78 -8.35
CA GLU A 94 -17.11 -13.91 -9.57
C GLU A 94 -16.28 -15.20 -9.56
N PHE A 95 -15.70 -15.56 -8.41
CA PHE A 95 -14.85 -16.75 -8.28
C PHE A 95 -15.53 -17.94 -7.61
N ASN A 96 -16.86 -17.90 -7.44
CA ASN A 96 -17.65 -18.96 -6.80
C ASN A 96 -17.09 -19.36 -5.41
N ILE A 97 -16.75 -18.38 -4.58
CA ILE A 97 -16.20 -18.54 -3.23
C ILE A 97 -17.34 -18.36 -2.24
N LYS A 98 -17.52 -19.30 -1.32
CA LYS A 98 -18.49 -19.18 -0.23
C LYS A 98 -17.89 -18.34 0.90
N GLN A 99 -18.73 -17.63 1.63
CA GLN A 99 -18.30 -16.90 2.82
C GLN A 99 -17.58 -17.79 3.82
N SER A 100 -18.04 -19.04 4.02
CA SER A 100 -17.40 -20.04 4.88
C SER A 100 -16.01 -20.46 4.46
N ASP A 101 -15.61 -20.17 3.21
CA ASP A 101 -14.29 -20.51 2.68
C ASP A 101 -13.24 -19.46 3.04
N ILE A 102 -13.65 -18.33 3.64
CA ILE A 102 -12.78 -17.23 4.05
C ILE A 102 -12.73 -17.19 5.58
N ASP A 103 -11.58 -17.45 6.16
CA ASP A 103 -11.40 -17.48 7.60
C ASP A 103 -11.23 -16.06 8.18
N ILE A 104 -10.55 -15.17 7.44
CA ILE A 104 -10.22 -13.82 7.91
C ILE A 104 -9.97 -12.85 6.75
N ILE A 105 -10.26 -11.58 6.99
CA ILE A 105 -9.93 -10.48 6.08
C ILE A 105 -8.88 -9.59 6.74
N GLY A 106 -7.77 -9.33 6.04
CA GLY A 106 -6.81 -8.28 6.37
C GLY A 106 -7.13 -7.03 5.57
N MET A 107 -7.49 -5.93 6.23
CA MET A 107 -7.88 -4.69 5.57
C MET A 107 -6.86 -3.59 5.84
N HIS A 108 -6.20 -3.12 4.78
CA HIS A 108 -5.31 -1.97 4.87
C HIS A 108 -6.08 -0.66 5.07
N GLY A 109 -7.20 -0.48 4.35
CA GLY A 109 -7.90 0.79 4.24
C GLY A 109 -7.23 1.75 3.25
N HIS A 110 -7.77 2.97 3.12
CA HIS A 110 -7.21 4.01 2.26
C HIS A 110 -6.44 5.04 3.08
N THR A 111 -5.12 5.14 2.89
CA THR A 111 -4.28 6.07 3.66
C THR A 111 -4.54 7.52 3.26
N ILE A 112 -4.94 8.32 4.24
CA ILE A 112 -5.19 9.77 4.09
C ILE A 112 -4.24 10.62 4.91
N PHE A 113 -3.59 10.02 5.90
CA PHE A 113 -2.59 10.67 6.74
C PHE A 113 -1.55 9.66 7.22
N HIS A 114 -0.29 10.06 7.19
CA HIS A 114 0.81 9.22 7.67
C HIS A 114 1.97 10.09 8.13
N SER A 115 2.16 10.18 9.44
CA SER A 115 3.24 10.94 10.09
C SER A 115 3.77 10.16 11.30
N PRO A 116 4.69 9.21 11.09
CA PRO A 116 5.28 8.44 12.18
C PRO A 116 5.94 9.31 13.26
N LYS A 117 6.52 10.45 12.86
CA LYS A 117 7.12 11.41 13.80
C LYS A 117 6.13 11.99 14.81
N GLU A 118 4.87 12.10 14.43
CA GLU A 118 3.77 12.55 15.28
C GLU A 118 3.04 11.36 15.94
N ASN A 119 3.57 10.15 15.83
CA ASN A 119 2.95 8.91 16.26
C ASN A 119 1.53 8.72 15.72
N TRP A 120 1.30 9.18 14.48
CA TRP A 120 -0.02 9.20 13.89
C TRP A 120 -0.05 8.66 12.47
N THR A 121 -1.02 7.82 12.19
CA THR A 121 -1.34 7.34 10.84
C THR A 121 -2.83 7.05 10.76
N TRP A 122 -3.43 7.35 9.61
CA TRP A 122 -4.86 7.15 9.44
C TRP A 122 -5.22 6.57 8.07
N GLN A 123 -5.88 5.43 8.11
CA GLN A 123 -6.43 4.75 6.96
C GLN A 123 -7.95 4.70 7.10
N LEU A 124 -8.67 5.21 6.08
CA LEU A 124 -10.12 5.11 6.00
C LEU A 124 -10.57 3.70 5.69
N SER A 125 -11.62 3.29 6.24
CA SER A 125 -12.48 2.13 6.18
C SER A 125 -12.67 1.52 7.59
N ASN A 126 -13.92 1.34 7.97
CA ASN A 126 -14.28 0.85 9.29
C ASN A 126 -14.31 -0.69 9.33
N GLY A 127 -13.27 -1.30 9.92
CA GLY A 127 -13.13 -2.76 9.99
C GLY A 127 -14.28 -3.46 10.71
N LYS A 128 -14.83 -2.86 11.76
CA LYS A 128 -15.99 -3.42 12.49
C LYS A 128 -17.25 -3.40 11.63
N ALA A 129 -17.51 -2.27 10.97
CA ALA A 129 -18.65 -2.16 10.07
C ALA A 129 -18.51 -3.11 8.88
N LEU A 130 -17.31 -3.18 8.28
CA LEU A 130 -17.02 -4.12 7.18
C LEU A 130 -17.27 -5.57 7.61
N SER A 131 -16.77 -5.97 8.80
CA SER A 131 -17.00 -7.32 9.33
C SER A 131 -18.49 -7.65 9.47
N ASN A 132 -19.30 -6.69 9.93
CA ASN A 132 -20.75 -6.87 10.02
C ASN A 132 -21.41 -6.97 8.63
N LEU A 133 -20.94 -6.18 7.64
CA LEU A 133 -21.53 -6.17 6.29
C LEU A 133 -21.27 -7.45 5.49
N VAL A 134 -20.13 -8.10 5.73
CA VAL A 134 -19.72 -9.32 5.03
C VAL A 134 -19.80 -10.58 5.88
N ASN A 135 -20.02 -10.43 7.20
CA ASN A 135 -20.08 -11.49 8.21
C ASN A 135 -18.81 -12.38 8.19
N ILE A 136 -17.65 -11.75 8.06
CA ILE A 136 -16.31 -12.39 8.10
C ILE A 136 -15.46 -11.56 9.07
N PRO A 137 -14.62 -12.18 9.93
CA PRO A 137 -13.69 -11.45 10.79
C PRO A 137 -12.76 -10.54 9.99
N VAL A 138 -12.56 -9.27 10.44
CA VAL A 138 -11.70 -8.29 9.80
C VAL A 138 -10.62 -7.80 10.76
N ILE A 139 -9.37 -7.88 10.34
CA ILE A 139 -8.24 -7.20 10.97
C ILE A 139 -8.00 -5.90 10.21
N SER A 140 -7.96 -4.79 10.93
CA SER A 140 -7.75 -3.44 10.40
C SER A 140 -6.71 -2.68 11.22
N ASN A 141 -6.43 -1.42 10.83
CA ASN A 141 -5.46 -0.55 11.52
C ASN A 141 -4.03 -1.16 11.57
N LEU A 142 -3.62 -1.79 10.48
CA LEU A 142 -2.36 -2.52 10.40
C LEU A 142 -1.14 -1.64 10.67
N ARG A 143 -1.18 -0.37 10.22
CA ARG A 143 -0.08 0.60 10.40
C ARG A 143 -0.09 1.26 11.77
N TYR A 144 -1.28 1.52 12.31
CA TYR A 144 -1.46 2.30 13.53
C TYR A 144 -0.73 1.71 14.74
N ARG A 145 -0.81 0.38 14.91
CA ARG A 145 -0.14 -0.29 16.03
C ARG A 145 1.38 -0.15 15.96
N ASP A 146 1.96 -0.30 14.77
CA ASP A 146 3.40 -0.16 14.56
C ASP A 146 3.87 1.27 14.87
N VAL A 147 3.18 2.27 14.34
CA VAL A 147 3.46 3.68 14.60
C VAL A 147 3.34 4.02 16.09
N CYS A 148 2.31 3.54 16.78
CA CYS A 148 2.16 3.75 18.23
C CYS A 148 3.28 3.09 19.06
N LEU A 149 3.96 2.09 18.54
CA LEU A 149 5.09 1.43 19.19
C LEU A 149 6.44 2.04 18.77
N GLY A 150 6.44 3.15 18.04
CA GLY A 150 7.64 3.85 17.60
C GLY A 150 8.20 3.37 16.26
N GLY A 151 7.46 2.52 15.53
CA GLY A 151 7.80 2.10 14.17
C GLY A 151 7.37 3.12 13.11
N GLU A 152 7.86 2.95 11.89
CA GLU A 152 7.52 3.79 10.75
C GLU A 152 6.14 3.49 10.15
N GLY A 153 5.51 2.36 10.47
CA GLY A 153 4.22 1.93 9.92
C GLY A 153 4.22 1.65 8.41
N ALA A 154 5.38 1.76 7.78
CA ALA A 154 5.60 1.53 6.35
C ALA A 154 7.10 1.27 6.08
N PRO A 155 7.43 0.38 5.10
CA PRO A 155 6.55 -0.55 4.38
C PRO A 155 6.06 -1.71 5.26
N LEU A 156 4.87 -2.28 4.96
CA LEU A 156 4.33 -3.43 5.70
C LEU A 156 4.69 -4.80 5.06
N VAL A 157 5.27 -4.78 3.87
CA VAL A 157 5.43 -5.98 3.02
C VAL A 157 6.64 -6.85 3.39
N GLY A 158 7.50 -6.41 4.32
CA GLY A 158 8.77 -7.11 4.63
C GLY A 158 8.61 -8.58 4.97
N ILE A 159 7.69 -8.92 5.87
CA ILE A 159 7.39 -10.31 6.24
C ILE A 159 6.88 -11.11 5.04
N TRP A 160 6.06 -10.50 4.19
CA TRP A 160 5.57 -11.14 2.97
C TRP A 160 6.70 -11.43 1.97
N HIS A 161 7.63 -10.49 1.75
CA HIS A 161 8.79 -10.71 0.91
C HIS A 161 9.67 -11.86 1.43
N LYS A 162 9.87 -11.95 2.75
CA LYS A 162 10.56 -13.08 3.35
C LYS A 162 9.82 -14.40 3.10
N THR A 163 8.50 -14.41 3.26
CA THR A 163 7.67 -15.59 2.97
C THR A 163 7.80 -16.02 1.51
N LEU A 164 7.80 -15.07 0.56
CA LEU A 164 8.03 -15.35 -0.86
C LEU A 164 9.40 -15.98 -1.10
N LEU A 165 10.45 -15.41 -0.51
CA LEU A 165 11.82 -15.94 -0.64
C LEU A 165 11.94 -17.34 -0.07
N MET A 166 11.43 -17.56 1.15
CA MET A 166 11.47 -18.86 1.82
C MET A 166 10.63 -19.93 1.12
N GLY A 167 9.59 -19.53 0.37
CA GLY A 167 8.78 -20.41 -0.46
C GLY A 167 9.43 -20.78 -1.79
N SER A 168 10.56 -20.17 -2.16
CA SER A 168 11.31 -20.52 -3.36
C SER A 168 12.06 -21.85 -3.17
N LYS A 169 12.37 -22.54 -4.29
CA LYS A 169 13.06 -23.83 -4.24
C LYS A 169 14.48 -23.70 -3.64
N ASP A 170 15.19 -22.62 -4.03
CA ASP A 170 16.57 -22.38 -3.63
C ASP A 170 16.69 -20.88 -3.22
N PRO A 171 16.35 -20.52 -1.96
CA PRO A 171 16.43 -19.15 -1.50
C PRO A 171 17.89 -18.68 -1.43
N ILE A 172 18.17 -17.54 -2.05
CA ILE A 172 19.51 -16.93 -2.07
C ILE A 172 19.55 -15.76 -1.09
N PHE A 173 20.55 -15.72 -0.24
CA PHE A 173 20.81 -14.69 0.75
C PHE A 173 22.19 -14.04 0.55
N PRO A 174 22.40 -12.75 0.86
CA PRO A 174 21.35 -11.79 1.16
C PRO A 174 20.48 -11.48 -0.04
N CYS A 175 19.21 -11.08 0.17
CA CYS A 175 18.27 -10.78 -0.89
C CYS A 175 17.63 -9.40 -0.70
N VAL A 176 17.40 -8.70 -1.82
CA VAL A 176 16.68 -7.42 -1.83
C VAL A 176 15.47 -7.53 -2.74
N PHE A 177 14.29 -7.25 -2.19
CA PHE A 177 13.09 -6.99 -2.98
C PHE A 177 12.98 -5.48 -3.20
N LEU A 178 12.96 -5.06 -4.46
CA LEU A 178 12.73 -3.68 -4.86
C LEU A 178 11.29 -3.54 -5.35
N ASN A 179 10.54 -2.63 -4.73
CA ASN A 179 9.22 -2.22 -5.18
C ASN A 179 9.28 -0.79 -5.71
N ILE A 180 8.83 -0.60 -6.96
CA ILE A 180 8.75 0.71 -7.62
C ILE A 180 7.28 1.02 -7.88
N GLY A 181 6.68 1.80 -6.97
CA GLY A 181 5.34 2.34 -7.07
C GLY A 181 5.39 3.86 -7.19
N GLY A 182 4.41 4.57 -6.66
CA GLY A 182 4.49 6.04 -6.55
C GLY A 182 5.67 6.50 -5.70
N VAL A 183 6.01 5.72 -4.67
CA VAL A 183 7.24 5.74 -3.88
C VAL A 183 7.96 4.42 -4.08
N SER A 184 9.29 4.44 -4.11
CA SER A 184 10.11 3.23 -4.18
C SER A 184 10.60 2.82 -2.80
N ASN A 185 10.50 1.53 -2.50
CA ASN A 185 10.98 0.95 -1.25
C ASN A 185 11.70 -0.36 -1.49
N ILE A 186 12.53 -0.75 -0.53
CA ILE A 186 13.20 -2.03 -0.52
C ILE A 186 12.87 -2.82 0.73
N THR A 187 13.00 -4.14 0.60
CA THR A 187 13.09 -5.07 1.72
C THR A 187 14.41 -5.81 1.59
N TYR A 188 15.30 -5.61 2.54
CA TYR A 188 16.55 -6.34 2.67
C TYR A 188 16.36 -7.53 3.60
N ILE A 189 16.79 -8.71 3.18
CA ILE A 189 16.70 -9.97 3.92
C ILE A 189 18.11 -10.55 3.98
N GLU A 190 18.73 -10.44 5.14
CA GLU A 190 20.10 -10.89 5.40
C GLU A 190 20.23 -12.40 5.29
N ASN A 191 19.33 -13.11 5.98
CA ASN A 191 19.30 -14.57 6.07
C ASN A 191 17.90 -15.07 6.50
N GLU A 192 17.75 -16.36 6.65
CA GLU A 192 16.48 -16.99 7.02
C GLU A 192 16.02 -16.70 8.46
N TYR A 193 16.92 -16.31 9.35
CA TYR A 193 16.64 -16.12 10.79
C TYR A 193 16.26 -14.67 11.10
N GLU A 194 16.87 -13.71 10.42
CA GLU A 194 16.71 -12.29 10.71
C GLU A 194 15.36 -11.72 10.27
N ILE A 195 14.89 -10.70 10.98
CA ILE A 195 13.70 -9.93 10.59
C ILE A 195 14.04 -9.10 9.36
N PRO A 196 13.19 -9.12 8.31
CA PRO A 196 13.40 -8.30 7.14
C PRO A 196 13.49 -6.82 7.47
N TYR A 197 14.41 -6.12 6.85
CA TYR A 197 14.59 -4.69 7.03
C TYR A 197 14.02 -3.93 5.84
N SER A 198 12.93 -3.18 6.05
CA SER A 198 12.20 -2.52 4.97
C SER A 198 12.16 -1.02 5.18
N PHE A 199 12.42 -0.24 4.10
CA PHE A 199 12.40 1.22 4.14
C PHE A 199 12.24 1.84 2.75
N ASP A 200 11.79 3.10 2.72
CA ASP A 200 11.68 3.86 1.49
C ASP A 200 13.07 4.34 1.01
N ILE A 201 13.31 4.26 -0.30
CA ILE A 201 14.58 4.66 -0.92
C ILE A 201 14.47 5.90 -1.81
N GLY A 202 13.25 6.30 -2.16
CA GLY A 202 13.02 7.48 -2.98
C GLY A 202 11.66 7.49 -3.66
N VAL A 203 11.55 8.33 -4.67
CA VAL A 203 10.38 8.32 -5.55
C VAL A 203 10.41 7.12 -6.48
N GLY A 204 9.24 6.73 -6.94
CA GLY A 204 9.08 5.82 -8.06
C GLY A 204 8.43 6.55 -9.23
N ASN A 205 7.38 5.96 -9.79
CA ASN A 205 6.63 6.51 -10.92
C ASN A 205 5.71 7.70 -10.57
N GLY A 206 5.47 7.98 -9.28
CA GLY A 206 4.53 9.01 -8.84
C GLY A 206 4.76 10.39 -9.48
N PRO A 207 5.98 10.95 -9.50
CA PRO A 207 6.26 12.22 -10.16
C PRO A 207 6.03 12.19 -11.68
N ILE A 208 6.30 11.07 -12.34
CA ILE A 208 6.04 10.88 -13.78
C ILE A 208 4.53 10.92 -14.03
N ASP A 209 3.76 10.15 -13.26
CA ASP A 209 2.29 10.11 -13.37
C ASP A 209 1.67 11.51 -13.15
N MET A 210 2.20 12.29 -12.19
CA MET A 210 1.79 13.68 -11.99
C MET A 210 2.08 14.58 -13.21
N VAL A 211 3.21 14.40 -13.89
CA VAL A 211 3.53 15.11 -15.14
C VAL A 211 2.58 14.70 -16.23
N MET A 212 2.27 13.40 -16.36
CA MET A 212 1.34 12.87 -17.35
C MET A 212 -0.07 13.42 -17.13
N GLU A 213 -0.58 13.39 -15.91
CA GLU A 213 -1.91 13.94 -15.59
C GLU A 213 -1.98 15.43 -15.85
N LYS A 214 -0.96 16.18 -15.47
CA LYS A 214 -0.95 17.64 -15.55
C LYS A 214 -0.80 18.20 -16.96
N TYR A 215 0.06 17.60 -17.78
CA TYR A 215 0.47 18.18 -19.07
C TYR A 215 -0.06 17.42 -20.28
N PHE A 216 -0.46 16.15 -20.11
CA PHE A 216 -0.89 15.28 -21.21
C PHE A 216 -2.30 14.71 -21.03
N ASP A 217 -2.97 14.98 -19.89
CA ASP A 217 -4.33 14.46 -19.57
C ASP A 217 -4.43 12.93 -19.64
N ILE A 218 -3.36 12.23 -19.25
CA ILE A 218 -3.29 10.77 -19.17
C ILE A 218 -2.81 10.34 -17.78
N SER A 219 -3.19 9.14 -17.35
CA SER A 219 -2.89 8.66 -15.98
C SER A 219 -1.44 8.24 -15.78
N PHE A 220 -0.74 7.77 -16.83
CA PHE A 220 0.64 7.30 -16.78
C PHE A 220 1.25 7.22 -18.19
N ASP A 221 2.59 7.20 -18.27
CA ASP A 221 3.33 7.10 -19.54
C ASP A 221 3.45 5.66 -20.01
N THR A 222 2.54 5.25 -20.89
CA THR A 222 2.50 3.87 -21.40
C THR A 222 3.76 3.51 -22.17
N GLY A 223 4.58 2.65 -21.59
CA GLY A 223 5.83 2.18 -22.19
C GLY A 223 6.90 3.27 -22.31
N GLY A 224 6.82 4.33 -21.50
CA GLY A 224 7.82 5.41 -21.50
C GLY A 224 7.84 6.24 -22.77
N LYS A 225 6.76 6.26 -23.56
CA LYS A 225 6.73 6.90 -24.90
C LYS A 225 6.93 8.40 -24.88
N ILE A 226 6.53 9.06 -23.81
CA ILE A 226 6.67 10.50 -23.61
C ILE A 226 8.05 10.80 -23.02
N SER A 227 8.41 10.11 -21.94
CA SER A 227 9.71 10.25 -21.27
C SER A 227 10.89 10.02 -22.23
N LEU A 228 10.78 9.06 -23.15
CA LEU A 228 11.80 8.77 -24.16
C LEU A 228 12.01 9.91 -25.19
N LYS A 229 11.10 10.89 -25.28
CA LYS A 229 11.26 12.08 -26.12
C LYS A 229 11.97 13.21 -25.38
N GLY A 230 12.02 13.15 -24.07
CA GLY A 230 12.65 14.14 -23.22
C GLY A 230 14.16 13.94 -23.09
N VAL A 231 14.82 14.96 -22.57
CA VAL A 231 16.26 14.96 -22.30
C VAL A 231 16.48 15.00 -20.79
N VAL A 232 17.20 14.01 -20.28
CA VAL A 232 17.51 13.90 -18.83
C VAL A 232 18.31 15.11 -18.37
N ASN A 233 17.77 15.85 -17.38
CA ASN A 233 18.45 17.01 -16.79
C ASN A 233 19.26 16.59 -15.55
N LYS A 234 20.57 16.38 -15.74
CA LYS A 234 21.48 15.92 -14.66
C LYS A 234 21.54 16.90 -13.47
N ASN A 235 21.42 18.20 -13.71
CA ASN A 235 21.45 19.20 -12.63
C ASN A 235 20.20 19.10 -11.73
N SER A 236 19.02 18.90 -12.32
CA SER A 236 17.79 18.67 -11.57
C SER A 236 17.88 17.40 -10.71
N ILE A 237 18.39 16.30 -11.29
CA ILE A 237 18.63 15.06 -10.55
C ILE A 237 19.61 15.28 -9.39
N TYR A 238 20.73 15.93 -9.64
CA TYR A 238 21.71 16.23 -8.60
C TYR A 238 21.09 17.04 -7.45
N ASN A 239 20.32 18.08 -7.76
CA ASN A 239 19.64 18.91 -6.75
C ASN A 239 18.64 18.12 -5.92
N ILE A 240 17.91 17.17 -6.54
CA ILE A 240 17.00 16.27 -5.82
C ILE A 240 17.80 15.35 -4.88
N LEU A 241 18.83 14.69 -5.37
CA LEU A 241 19.62 13.71 -4.60
C LEU A 241 20.46 14.35 -3.47
N THR A 242 20.76 15.65 -3.54
CA THR A 242 21.44 16.37 -2.45
C THR A 242 20.53 16.72 -1.27
N ASN A 243 19.22 16.49 -1.37
CA ASN A 243 18.29 16.72 -0.28
C ASN A 243 18.63 15.85 0.95
N GLU A 244 18.53 16.45 2.14
CA GLU A 244 18.86 15.81 3.41
C GLU A 244 18.09 14.51 3.67
N TRP A 245 16.90 14.33 3.07
CA TRP A 245 16.16 13.08 3.22
C TRP A 245 16.96 11.88 2.67
N PHE A 246 17.67 12.04 1.56
CA PHE A 246 18.47 10.94 0.97
C PHE A 246 19.66 10.55 1.84
N LYS A 247 20.17 11.47 2.66
CA LYS A 247 21.28 11.24 3.60
C LYS A 247 20.86 10.53 4.89
N LYS A 248 19.56 10.47 5.19
CA LYS A 248 19.06 9.78 6.40
C LYS A 248 19.38 8.30 6.33
N LEU A 249 19.85 7.78 7.46
CA LEU A 249 20.01 6.34 7.66
C LEU A 249 18.63 5.65 7.79
N PRO A 250 18.50 4.42 7.30
CA PRO A 250 17.33 3.59 7.56
C PRO A 250 17.19 3.23 9.06
N PRO A 251 15.97 2.92 9.53
CA PRO A 251 14.71 2.93 8.79
C PRO A 251 14.25 4.34 8.46
N LYS A 252 13.67 4.54 7.27
CA LYS A 252 13.12 5.84 6.89
C LYS A 252 11.91 5.65 5.98
N SER A 253 10.91 6.50 6.17
CA SER A 253 9.77 6.62 5.28
C SER A 253 9.73 8.00 4.62
N ILE A 254 9.01 8.10 3.51
CA ILE A 254 8.93 9.33 2.72
C ILE A 254 7.57 9.99 2.91
N ASP A 255 7.58 11.28 3.25
CA ASP A 255 6.39 12.10 3.09
C ASP A 255 6.27 12.51 1.62
N LYS A 256 5.26 11.94 0.95
CA LYS A 256 4.97 12.19 -0.46
C LYS A 256 4.84 13.67 -0.79
N SER A 257 4.18 14.44 0.07
CA SER A 257 3.90 15.85 -0.19
C SER A 257 5.18 16.66 -0.22
N SER A 258 6.04 16.51 0.77
CA SER A 258 7.33 17.20 0.87
C SER A 258 8.25 16.86 -0.28
N LEU A 259 8.33 15.58 -0.67
CA LEU A 259 9.20 15.16 -1.78
C LEU A 259 8.66 15.60 -3.13
N ASN A 260 7.35 15.56 -3.35
CA ASN A 260 6.74 16.07 -4.57
C ASN A 260 6.97 17.57 -4.75
N ILE A 261 6.88 18.37 -3.67
CA ILE A 261 7.18 19.80 -3.70
C ILE A 261 8.64 20.03 -4.12
N LEU A 262 9.58 19.28 -3.53
CA LEU A 262 10.99 19.36 -3.90
C LEU A 262 11.19 19.06 -5.38
N ILE A 263 10.67 17.92 -5.87
CA ILE A 263 10.83 17.51 -7.27
C ILE A 263 10.25 18.56 -8.20
N GLN A 264 9.00 18.99 -7.96
CA GLN A 264 8.34 20.01 -8.77
C GLN A 264 9.15 21.31 -8.81
N SER A 265 9.78 21.71 -7.71
CA SER A 265 10.65 22.89 -7.68
C SER A 265 11.90 22.74 -8.54
N CYS A 266 12.50 21.53 -8.56
CA CYS A 266 13.72 21.23 -9.33
C CYS A 266 13.47 21.10 -10.84
N ILE A 267 12.26 20.66 -11.24
CA ILE A 267 11.94 20.41 -12.66
C ILE A 267 11.03 21.48 -13.29
N LYS A 268 10.59 22.50 -12.53
CA LYS A 268 9.60 23.50 -13.01
C LYS A 268 9.96 24.18 -14.31
N HIS A 269 11.27 24.39 -14.57
CA HIS A 269 11.81 25.11 -15.72
C HIS A 269 11.97 24.22 -16.98
N LEU A 270 11.76 22.92 -16.88
CA LEU A 270 11.94 21.97 -17.97
C LEU A 270 10.65 21.88 -18.84
N SER A 271 10.80 21.37 -20.07
CA SER A 271 9.67 21.01 -20.91
C SER A 271 8.85 19.86 -20.28
N PRO A 272 7.59 19.62 -20.66
CA PRO A 272 6.83 18.50 -20.12
C PRO A 272 7.50 17.15 -20.36
N GLU A 273 8.09 16.91 -21.52
CA GLU A 273 8.80 15.67 -21.84
C GLU A 273 10.08 15.52 -21.00
N ASP A 274 10.84 16.60 -20.82
CA ASP A 274 12.06 16.60 -20.00
C ASP A 274 11.77 16.45 -18.50
N LYS A 275 10.58 16.85 -18.05
CA LYS A 275 10.12 16.59 -16.66
C LYS A 275 9.86 15.12 -16.42
N ALA A 276 9.47 14.39 -17.45
CA ALA A 276 9.15 12.97 -17.38
C ALA A 276 10.39 12.09 -17.61
N ALA A 277 11.40 12.61 -18.32
CA ALA A 277 12.67 11.93 -18.57
C ALA A 277 13.60 11.95 -17.35
#